data_3aa163f4c2c38854031b28f9338ea42b
#
_entry.id   3aa163f4c2c38854031b28f9338ea42b
#
_cell.length_a   1.000
_cell.length_b   1.000
_cell.length_c   1.000
_cell.angle_alpha   90.00
_cell.angle_beta   90.00
_cell.angle_gamma   90.00
#
_symmetry.space_group_name_H-M   'P 1'
#
loop_
_entity.id
_entity.type
_entity.pdbx_description
1 polymer ?
#
loop_
_entity_poly.entity_id
_entity_poly.type
_entity_poly.pdbx_seq_one_letter_code
_entity_poly.pdbx_strand_id
1 'polypeptide(L)'
;KERLLEYAIQPIQQFAYTTGKNATDSAMIIDAMDLLYTDRFDGFCIVSSDSDFTRLAARLREGGLTVYGFGEKKTPKAFVAACDKFIYTEILKEAQEEAEEDDVRHAPKPQKEFKVDRRLLGLLRNAVDDVADESGWAYLGSVGQSVTNRSSEFDPRNYGFKKLGDMFRAIPQFEVDE
;
A
#
# COMPACT_ATOMS: atom_id res chain seq x y z
N LYS A 1 -21.08 18.09 -1.15
CA LYS A 1 -20.73 18.90 -2.35
C LYS A 1 -19.52 19.80 -2.08
N GLU A 2 -19.45 20.50 -0.94
CA GLU A 2 -18.34 21.41 -0.56
C GLU A 2 -16.99 20.69 -0.56
N ARG A 3 -16.85 19.52 0.10
CA ARG A 3 -15.61 18.75 0.13
C ARG A 3 -15.12 18.30 -1.25
N LEU A 4 -16.01 18.04 -2.21
CA LEU A 4 -15.61 17.66 -3.57
C LEU A 4 -14.88 18.81 -4.28
N LEU A 5 -15.33 20.04 -4.06
CA LEU A 5 -14.69 21.24 -4.62
C LEU A 5 -13.36 21.55 -3.90
N GLU A 6 -13.36 21.45 -2.58
CA GLU A 6 -12.19 21.68 -1.74
C GLU A 6 -10.99 20.79 -2.12
N TYR A 7 -11.27 19.52 -2.42
CA TYR A 7 -10.25 18.52 -2.77
C TYR A 7 -10.13 18.28 -4.29
N ALA A 8 -10.73 19.14 -5.12
CA ALA A 8 -10.74 19.00 -6.58
C ALA A 8 -11.20 17.60 -7.08
N ILE A 9 -12.15 16.98 -6.35
CA ILE A 9 -12.69 15.68 -6.71
C ILE A 9 -13.79 15.86 -7.76
N GLN A 10 -13.60 15.24 -8.92
CA GLN A 10 -14.58 15.23 -10.00
C GLN A 10 -15.49 14.00 -9.85
N PRO A 11 -16.79 14.18 -9.50
CA PRO A 11 -17.72 13.07 -9.42
C PRO A 11 -18.14 12.63 -10.83
N ILE A 12 -18.11 11.32 -11.07
CA ILE A 12 -18.63 10.70 -12.29
C ILE A 12 -19.93 10.00 -11.91
N GLN A 13 -21.03 10.38 -12.54
CA GLN A 13 -22.33 9.79 -12.29
C GLN A 13 -22.65 8.73 -13.33
N GLN A 14 -22.80 7.49 -12.86
CA GLN A 14 -23.24 6.37 -13.68
C GLN A 14 -24.67 5.96 -13.31
N PHE A 15 -25.57 5.92 -14.28
CA PHE A 15 -26.94 5.44 -14.07
C PHE A 15 -26.99 3.93 -14.23
N ALA A 16 -27.55 3.23 -13.24
CA ALA A 16 -27.81 1.81 -13.35
C ALA A 16 -29.12 1.59 -14.13
N TYR A 17 -29.02 1.08 -15.36
CA TYR A 17 -30.19 0.73 -16.18
C TYR A 17 -30.87 -0.56 -15.74
N THR A 18 -30.17 -1.40 -14.95
CA THR A 18 -30.68 -2.67 -14.42
C THR A 18 -30.13 -2.88 -13.01
N THR A 19 -30.98 -3.36 -12.10
CA THR A 19 -30.61 -3.70 -10.72
C THR A 19 -29.61 -4.87 -10.69
N GLY A 20 -28.55 -4.76 -9.89
CA GLY A 20 -27.59 -5.85 -9.64
C GLY A 20 -26.48 -6.01 -10.67
N LYS A 21 -26.22 -5.00 -11.52
CA LYS A 21 -25.06 -4.98 -12.43
C LYS A 21 -24.00 -3.96 -11.97
N ASN A 22 -22.72 -4.30 -12.13
CA ASN A 22 -21.56 -3.49 -11.77
C ASN A 22 -21.31 -2.34 -12.77
N ALA A 23 -22.34 -1.49 -13.00
CA ALA A 23 -22.25 -0.40 -13.98
C ALA A 23 -21.20 0.64 -13.59
N THR A 24 -21.06 0.91 -12.29
CA THR A 24 -20.05 1.85 -11.74
C THR A 24 -18.64 1.35 -11.95
N ASP A 25 -18.39 0.05 -11.67
CA ASP A 25 -17.06 -0.54 -11.81
C ASP A 25 -16.63 -0.60 -13.27
N SER A 26 -17.59 -0.92 -14.16
CA SER A 26 -17.35 -0.90 -15.62
C SER A 26 -17.01 0.50 -16.12
N ALA A 27 -17.70 1.54 -15.64
CA ALA A 27 -17.40 2.93 -16.00
C ALA A 27 -16.00 3.33 -15.54
N MET A 28 -15.62 3.01 -14.28
CA MET A 28 -14.28 3.29 -13.76
C MET A 28 -13.20 2.57 -14.57
N ILE A 29 -13.45 1.31 -14.98
CA ILE A 29 -12.51 0.56 -15.82
C ILE A 29 -12.33 1.23 -17.19
N ILE A 30 -13.43 1.66 -17.82
CA ILE A 30 -13.39 2.33 -19.13
C ILE A 30 -12.59 3.64 -19.03
N ASP A 31 -12.93 4.49 -18.05
CA ASP A 31 -12.24 5.76 -17.84
C ASP A 31 -10.75 5.58 -17.56
N ALA A 32 -10.38 4.58 -16.74
CA ALA A 32 -8.98 4.28 -16.46
C ALA A 32 -8.24 3.77 -17.72
N MET A 33 -8.91 2.99 -18.57
CA MET A 33 -8.33 2.52 -19.83
C MET A 33 -8.15 3.67 -20.83
N ASP A 34 -9.11 4.60 -20.93
CA ASP A 34 -8.99 5.79 -21.75
C ASP A 34 -7.80 6.64 -21.30
N LEU A 35 -7.65 6.84 -19.98
CA LEU A 35 -6.52 7.58 -19.41
C LEU A 35 -5.17 6.87 -19.65
N LEU A 36 -5.11 5.55 -19.60
CA LEU A 36 -3.90 4.76 -19.92
C LEU A 36 -3.35 5.13 -21.30
N TYR A 37 -4.22 5.24 -22.31
CA TYR A 37 -3.81 5.50 -23.67
C TYR A 37 -3.51 6.99 -23.97
N THR A 38 -3.68 7.88 -23.00
CA THR A 38 -3.30 9.30 -23.18
C THR A 38 -1.80 9.54 -23.07
N ASP A 39 -1.05 8.62 -22.49
CA ASP A 39 0.40 8.68 -22.20
C ASP A 39 0.80 9.94 -21.40
N ARG A 40 -0.08 10.35 -20.46
CA ARG A 40 0.09 11.57 -19.65
C ARG A 40 0.35 11.31 -18.18
N PHE A 41 0.30 10.06 -17.76
CA PHE A 41 0.38 9.67 -16.35
C PHE A 41 1.50 8.69 -16.12
N ASP A 42 2.18 8.83 -14.97
CA ASP A 42 3.23 7.90 -14.53
C ASP A 42 2.66 6.74 -13.71
N GLY A 43 1.43 6.87 -13.24
CA GLY A 43 0.79 5.84 -12.43
C GLY A 43 -0.65 6.15 -12.04
N PHE A 44 -1.27 5.18 -11.38
CA PHE A 44 -2.66 5.22 -10.91
C PHE A 44 -2.76 4.88 -9.43
N CYS A 45 -3.67 5.59 -8.74
CA CYS A 45 -4.14 5.22 -7.42
C CYS A 45 -5.55 4.64 -7.52
N ILE A 46 -5.73 3.37 -7.18
CA ILE A 46 -7.03 2.70 -7.18
C ILE A 46 -7.46 2.52 -5.73
N VAL A 47 -8.58 3.14 -5.36
CA VAL A 47 -9.15 3.06 -4.00
C VAL A 47 -10.36 2.14 -4.04
N SER A 48 -10.17 0.87 -3.75
CA SER A 48 -11.23 -0.13 -3.73
C SER A 48 -10.80 -1.36 -2.93
N SER A 49 -11.79 -2.12 -2.42
CA SER A 49 -11.59 -3.45 -1.85
C SER A 49 -12.18 -4.56 -2.72
N ASP A 50 -12.57 -4.23 -3.96
CA ASP A 50 -13.19 -5.18 -4.87
C ASP A 50 -12.15 -5.89 -5.75
N SER A 51 -12.31 -7.21 -5.88
CA SER A 51 -11.47 -8.05 -6.73
C SER A 51 -11.66 -7.79 -8.23
N ASP A 52 -12.76 -7.17 -8.64
CA ASP A 52 -13.07 -6.90 -10.04
C ASP A 52 -12.04 -5.95 -10.69
N PHE A 53 -11.37 -5.14 -9.87
CA PHE A 53 -10.28 -4.27 -10.32
C PHE A 53 -8.91 -4.96 -10.47
N THR A 54 -8.80 -6.26 -10.13
CA THR A 54 -7.55 -7.02 -10.28
C THR A 54 -7.00 -6.95 -11.72
N ARG A 55 -7.89 -7.17 -12.70
CA ARG A 55 -7.49 -7.14 -14.12
C ARG A 55 -7.12 -5.75 -14.61
N LEU A 56 -7.79 -4.72 -14.10
CA LEU A 56 -7.44 -3.33 -14.38
C LEU A 56 -6.04 -3.00 -13.86
N ALA A 57 -5.74 -3.30 -12.58
CA ALA A 57 -4.44 -3.07 -12.01
C ALA A 57 -3.31 -3.77 -12.80
N ALA A 58 -3.52 -5.04 -13.15
CA ALA A 58 -2.57 -5.78 -13.98
C ALA A 58 -2.36 -5.12 -15.36
N ARG A 59 -3.44 -4.67 -16.00
CA ARG A 59 -3.37 -4.05 -17.34
C ARG A 59 -2.64 -2.71 -17.32
N LEU A 60 -2.86 -1.89 -16.29
CA LEU A 60 -2.14 -0.63 -16.12
C LEU A 60 -0.64 -0.86 -15.95
N ARG A 61 -0.24 -1.87 -15.15
CA ARG A 61 1.17 -2.27 -14.99
C ARG A 61 1.78 -2.83 -16.28
N GLU A 62 1.03 -3.66 -17.04
CA GLU A 62 1.44 -4.13 -18.36
C GLU A 62 1.70 -2.95 -19.32
N GLY A 63 0.99 -1.83 -19.14
CA GLY A 63 1.21 -0.58 -19.86
C GLY A 63 2.42 0.23 -19.37
N GLY A 64 3.17 -0.26 -18.37
CA GLY A 64 4.35 0.39 -17.83
C GLY A 64 4.07 1.44 -16.73
N LEU A 65 2.83 1.53 -16.26
CA LEU A 65 2.44 2.50 -15.24
C LEU A 65 2.53 1.91 -13.83
N THR A 66 2.87 2.74 -12.86
CA THR A 66 2.87 2.34 -11.44
C THR A 66 1.46 2.33 -10.88
N VAL A 67 1.08 1.25 -10.20
CA VAL A 67 -0.25 1.11 -9.58
C VAL A 67 -0.16 1.03 -8.07
N TYR A 68 -0.74 2.04 -7.41
CA TYR A 68 -0.94 2.05 -5.96
C TYR A 68 -2.39 1.66 -5.65
N GLY A 69 -2.56 0.55 -4.91
CA GLY A 69 -3.87 0.13 -4.41
C GLY A 69 -4.11 0.64 -2.99
N PHE A 70 -5.34 1.06 -2.72
CA PHE A 70 -5.79 1.40 -1.37
C PHE A 70 -7.08 0.65 -1.10
N GLY A 71 -7.16 -0.06 0.02
CA GLY A 71 -8.35 -0.81 0.38
C GLY A 71 -8.30 -1.33 1.81
N GLU A 72 -9.37 -1.98 2.23
CA GLU A 72 -9.48 -2.55 3.57
C GLU A 72 -8.69 -3.87 3.69
N LYS A 73 -8.40 -4.30 4.93
CA LYS A 73 -7.70 -5.58 5.21
C LYS A 73 -8.41 -6.82 4.65
N LYS A 74 -9.73 -6.72 4.39
CA LYS A 74 -10.51 -7.79 3.75
C LYS A 74 -10.32 -7.90 2.23
N THR A 75 -9.59 -6.97 1.60
CA THR A 75 -9.35 -6.95 0.16
C THR A 75 -8.74 -8.27 -0.32
N PRO A 76 -9.27 -8.88 -1.38
CA PRO A 76 -8.75 -10.13 -1.91
C PRO A 76 -7.29 -10.03 -2.34
N LYS A 77 -6.49 -11.05 -1.97
CA LYS A 77 -5.05 -11.09 -2.25
C LYS A 77 -4.69 -10.94 -3.73
N ALA A 78 -5.57 -11.35 -4.62
CA ALA A 78 -5.36 -11.21 -6.06
C ALA A 78 -5.24 -9.72 -6.45
N PHE A 79 -6.12 -8.86 -5.94
CA PHE A 79 -6.06 -7.42 -6.20
C PHE A 79 -4.85 -6.78 -5.51
N VAL A 80 -4.57 -7.15 -4.26
CA VAL A 80 -3.37 -6.68 -3.53
C VAL A 80 -2.09 -6.98 -4.32
N ALA A 81 -1.94 -8.22 -4.81
CA ALA A 81 -0.76 -8.65 -5.57
C ALA A 81 -0.68 -8.05 -6.98
N ALA A 82 -1.81 -7.60 -7.55
CA ALA A 82 -1.84 -6.93 -8.84
C ALA A 82 -1.31 -5.49 -8.80
N CYS A 83 -1.18 -4.89 -7.62
CA CYS A 83 -0.63 -3.56 -7.42
C CYS A 83 0.89 -3.61 -7.18
N ASP A 84 1.62 -2.55 -7.56
CA ASP A 84 3.03 -2.39 -7.19
C ASP A 84 3.17 -2.12 -5.70
N LYS A 85 2.24 -1.35 -5.12
CA LYS A 85 2.12 -1.16 -3.68
C LYS A 85 0.65 -1.14 -3.29
N PHE A 86 0.33 -1.81 -2.17
CA PHE A 86 -1.00 -1.82 -1.59
C PHE A 86 -0.98 -1.29 -0.16
N ILE A 87 -1.84 -0.32 0.13
CA ILE A 87 -1.92 0.36 1.42
C ILE A 87 -3.27 0.07 2.04
N TYR A 88 -3.27 -0.54 3.22
CA TYR A 88 -4.49 -0.76 3.97
C TYR A 88 -5.00 0.53 4.60
N THR A 89 -6.27 0.86 4.33
CA THR A 89 -6.88 2.12 4.80
C THR A 89 -6.95 2.23 6.31
N GLU A 90 -6.92 1.11 7.04
CA GLU A 90 -6.87 1.08 8.50
C GLU A 90 -5.62 1.76 9.05
N ILE A 91 -4.46 1.62 8.37
CA ILE A 91 -3.21 2.29 8.78
C ILE A 91 -3.35 3.82 8.72
N LEU A 92 -4.10 4.33 7.73
CA LEU A 92 -4.30 5.75 7.54
C LEU A 92 -5.20 6.33 8.64
N LYS A 93 -6.20 5.56 9.10
CA LYS A 93 -7.08 5.95 10.20
C LYS A 93 -6.33 5.97 11.53
N GLU A 94 -5.56 4.91 11.83
CA GLU A 94 -4.73 4.85 13.04
C GLU A 94 -3.75 6.03 13.09
N ALA A 95 -3.13 6.41 11.97
CA ALA A 95 -2.22 7.55 11.89
C ALA A 95 -2.91 8.91 12.09
N GLN A 96 -4.16 9.07 11.67
CA GLN A 96 -4.94 10.28 11.91
C GLN A 96 -5.36 10.40 13.38
N GLU A 97 -5.83 9.31 13.99
CA GLU A 97 -6.18 9.27 15.41
C GLU A 97 -4.97 9.57 16.30
N GLU A 98 -3.76 9.06 15.97
CA GLU A 98 -2.53 9.38 16.67
C GLU A 98 -2.14 10.87 16.53
N ALA A 99 -2.32 11.47 15.35
CA ALA A 99 -1.99 12.87 15.12
C ALA A 99 -2.93 13.83 15.87
N GLU A 100 -4.21 13.48 16.00
CA GLU A 100 -5.20 14.26 16.76
C GLU A 100 -5.01 14.10 18.29
N GLU A 101 -4.49 12.95 18.77
CA GLU A 101 -4.21 12.71 20.20
C GLU A 101 -2.86 13.28 20.67
N ASP A 102 -1.86 13.40 19.79
CA ASP A 102 -0.54 14.00 20.12
C ASP A 102 -0.67 15.50 20.47
N ASP A 103 -1.73 16.17 20.00
CA ASP A 103 -2.05 17.55 20.38
C ASP A 103 -2.64 17.66 21.82
N VAL A 104 -3.00 16.55 22.45
CA VAL A 104 -3.72 16.53 23.74
C VAL A 104 -2.98 15.78 24.87
N ARG A 105 -2.11 14.80 24.62
CA ARG A 105 -1.46 14.00 25.69
C ARG A 105 -0.11 13.39 25.33
N HIS A 106 0.91 13.72 26.09
CA HIS A 106 2.21 13.02 26.18
C HIS A 106 2.08 11.75 27.04
N ALA A 107 1.57 10.64 26.50
CA ALA A 107 1.73 9.33 27.12
C ALA A 107 1.94 8.28 26.03
N PRO A 108 3.05 7.50 26.06
CA PRO A 108 3.26 6.43 25.07
C PRO A 108 2.19 5.35 25.26
N LYS A 109 1.41 5.10 24.21
CA LYS A 109 0.50 3.93 24.16
C LYS A 109 1.33 2.65 24.24
N PRO A 110 0.84 1.60 24.94
CA PRO A 110 1.52 0.31 24.97
C PRO A 110 1.62 -0.22 23.52
N GLN A 111 2.86 -0.41 23.07
CA GLN A 111 3.14 -1.04 21.78
C GLN A 111 2.44 -2.39 21.76
N LYS A 112 1.61 -2.66 20.74
CA LYS A 112 1.08 -4.01 20.48
C LYS A 112 2.29 -4.95 20.46
N GLU A 113 2.24 -6.05 21.23
CA GLU A 113 3.33 -7.03 21.25
C GLU A 113 3.70 -7.42 19.82
N PHE A 114 4.86 -6.94 19.38
CA PHE A 114 5.38 -7.26 18.06
C PHE A 114 5.84 -8.72 18.05
N LYS A 115 5.07 -9.59 17.39
CA LYS A 115 5.44 -10.98 17.17
C LYS A 115 6.01 -11.13 15.77
N VAL A 116 7.32 -11.35 15.71
CA VAL A 116 7.99 -11.71 14.45
C VAL A 116 7.57 -13.12 14.07
N ASP A 117 6.75 -13.26 13.03
CA ASP A 117 6.45 -14.57 12.48
C ASP A 117 7.55 -15.03 11.50
N ARG A 118 7.58 -16.33 11.22
CA ARG A 118 8.60 -16.92 10.34
C ARG A 118 8.51 -16.37 8.90
N ARG A 119 7.32 -16.01 8.46
CA ARG A 119 7.09 -15.50 7.11
C ARG A 119 7.67 -14.10 6.96
N LEU A 120 7.38 -13.22 7.92
CA LEU A 120 7.93 -11.86 7.97
C LEU A 120 9.47 -11.91 8.05
N LEU A 121 10.01 -12.72 8.97
CA LEU A 121 11.47 -12.86 9.10
C LEU A 121 12.12 -13.35 7.80
N GLY A 122 11.50 -14.33 7.13
CA GLY A 122 11.97 -14.83 5.85
C GLY A 122 11.93 -13.76 4.76
N LEU A 123 10.87 -12.95 4.71
CA LEU A 123 10.73 -11.85 3.77
C LEU A 123 11.85 -10.81 3.97
N LEU A 124 12.05 -10.36 5.22
CA LEU A 124 13.08 -9.36 5.55
C LEU A 124 14.49 -9.89 5.29
N ARG A 125 14.79 -11.15 5.69
CA ARG A 125 16.09 -11.76 5.44
C ARG A 125 16.40 -11.87 3.95
N ASN A 126 15.48 -12.40 3.15
CA ASN A 126 15.66 -12.49 1.72
C ASN A 126 15.85 -11.10 1.07
N ALA A 127 15.16 -10.08 1.57
CA ALA A 127 15.32 -8.73 1.05
C ALA A 127 16.67 -8.11 1.40
N VAL A 128 17.23 -8.42 2.56
CA VAL A 128 18.61 -8.03 2.93
C VAL A 128 19.61 -8.78 2.05
N ASP A 129 19.47 -10.11 1.94
CA ASP A 129 20.37 -10.95 1.15
C ASP A 129 20.43 -10.54 -0.33
N ASP A 130 19.33 -10.02 -0.89
CA ASP A 130 19.28 -9.55 -2.29
C ASP A 130 20.18 -8.32 -2.56
N VAL A 131 20.37 -7.48 -1.56
CA VAL A 131 21.00 -6.15 -1.73
C VAL A 131 22.22 -5.95 -0.83
N ALA A 132 22.58 -6.98 -0.05
CA ALA A 132 23.78 -6.96 0.78
C ALA A 132 25.06 -6.97 -0.07
N ASP A 133 26.06 -6.26 0.40
CA ASP A 133 27.40 -6.28 -0.16
C ASP A 133 28.21 -7.51 0.31
N GLU A 134 29.47 -7.62 -0.12
CA GLU A 134 30.37 -8.74 0.26
C GLU A 134 30.62 -8.83 1.77
N SER A 135 30.43 -7.75 2.52
CA SER A 135 30.58 -7.69 3.98
C SER A 135 29.29 -8.11 4.73
N GLY A 136 28.18 -8.33 4.00
CA GLY A 136 26.89 -8.68 4.54
C GLY A 136 26.03 -7.48 4.98
N TRP A 137 26.47 -6.25 4.69
CA TRP A 137 25.73 -5.03 4.96
C TRP A 137 24.86 -4.61 3.78
N ALA A 138 23.69 -4.05 4.09
CA ALA A 138 22.73 -3.59 3.11
C ALA A 138 22.23 -2.19 3.45
N TYR A 139 22.16 -1.31 2.44
CA TYR A 139 21.55 0.00 2.62
C TYR A 139 20.03 -0.13 2.85
N LEU A 140 19.53 0.44 3.94
CA LEU A 140 18.15 0.27 4.39
C LEU A 140 17.11 0.70 3.34
N GLY A 141 17.42 1.72 2.53
CA GLY A 141 16.56 2.16 1.41
C GLY A 141 16.41 1.08 0.34
N SER A 142 17.53 0.41 -0.01
CA SER A 142 17.54 -0.71 -0.97
C SER A 142 16.79 -1.91 -0.43
N VAL A 143 16.96 -2.21 0.85
CA VAL A 143 16.19 -3.26 1.54
C VAL A 143 14.70 -2.96 1.48
N GLY A 144 14.29 -1.71 1.77
CA GLY A 144 12.89 -1.28 1.68
C GLY A 144 12.29 -1.49 0.30
N GLN A 145 13.05 -1.17 -0.75
CA GLN A 145 12.62 -1.40 -2.13
C GLN A 145 12.50 -2.91 -2.44
N SER A 146 13.48 -3.74 -2.02
CA SER A 146 13.44 -5.18 -2.22
C SER A 146 12.25 -5.82 -1.50
N VAL A 147 11.96 -5.41 -0.26
CA VAL A 147 10.78 -5.89 0.49
C VAL A 147 9.49 -5.54 -0.25
N THR A 148 9.33 -4.31 -0.73
CA THR A 148 8.14 -3.86 -1.45
C THR A 148 7.95 -4.63 -2.76
N ASN A 149 9.03 -4.88 -3.49
CA ASN A 149 8.98 -5.69 -4.73
C ASN A 149 8.55 -7.14 -4.49
N ARG A 150 8.86 -7.70 -3.32
CA ARG A 150 8.48 -9.07 -2.93
C ARG A 150 7.08 -9.17 -2.33
N SER A 151 6.64 -8.09 -1.69
CA SER A 151 5.34 -8.03 -1.01
C SER A 151 4.78 -6.61 -1.11
N SER A 152 3.87 -6.40 -2.06
CA SER A 152 3.24 -5.10 -2.32
C SER A 152 2.48 -4.54 -1.10
N GLU A 153 1.99 -5.41 -0.23
CA GLU A 153 1.26 -5.06 1.00
C GLU A 153 2.15 -4.75 2.21
N PHE A 154 3.49 -4.91 2.06
CA PHE A 154 4.39 -4.67 3.18
C PHE A 154 4.45 -3.18 3.52
N ASP A 155 4.15 -2.88 4.79
CA ASP A 155 4.35 -1.56 5.40
C ASP A 155 4.71 -1.76 6.87
N PRO A 156 5.79 -1.15 7.40
CA PRO A 156 6.18 -1.26 8.81
C PRO A 156 5.06 -0.89 9.78
N ARG A 157 4.17 0.03 9.38
CA ARG A 157 3.02 0.47 10.18
C ARG A 157 2.01 -0.65 10.43
N ASN A 158 1.89 -1.64 9.54
CA ASN A 158 1.09 -2.86 9.77
C ASN A 158 1.56 -3.66 10.98
N TYR A 159 2.82 -3.45 11.39
CA TYR A 159 3.48 -4.14 12.50
C TYR A 159 3.72 -3.22 13.70
N GLY A 160 3.19 -1.99 13.67
CA GLY A 160 3.30 -1.02 14.76
C GLY A 160 4.56 -0.15 14.74
N PHE A 161 5.31 -0.12 13.63
CA PHE A 161 6.52 0.69 13.50
C PHE A 161 6.31 1.86 12.56
N LYS A 162 6.72 3.07 12.95
CA LYS A 162 6.64 4.26 12.07
C LYS A 162 7.66 4.20 10.93
N LYS A 163 8.81 3.56 11.15
CA LYS A 163 9.91 3.47 10.18
C LYS A 163 10.42 2.03 10.05
N LEU A 164 10.93 1.69 8.88
CA LEU A 164 11.55 0.39 8.61
C LEU A 164 12.77 0.15 9.51
N GLY A 165 13.59 1.16 9.75
CA GLY A 165 14.75 1.06 10.64
C GLY A 165 14.39 0.69 12.07
N ASP A 166 13.30 1.25 12.61
CA ASP A 166 12.84 0.92 13.96
C ASP A 166 12.37 -0.54 14.05
N MET A 167 11.75 -1.03 12.97
CA MET A 167 11.35 -2.43 12.87
C MET A 167 12.56 -3.37 12.85
N PHE A 168 13.61 -3.03 12.07
CA PHE A 168 14.85 -3.82 12.03
C PHE A 168 15.56 -3.84 13.38
N ARG A 169 15.65 -2.71 14.09
CA ARG A 169 16.23 -2.63 15.45
C ARG A 169 15.48 -3.48 16.48
N ALA A 170 14.16 -3.66 16.29
CA ALA A 170 13.34 -4.50 17.17
C ALA A 170 13.47 -6.00 16.91
N ILE A 171 14.13 -6.41 15.82
CA ILE A 171 14.32 -7.81 15.44
C ILE A 171 15.76 -8.23 15.77
N PRO A 172 15.98 -9.10 16.78
CA PRO A 172 17.33 -9.46 17.25
C PRO A 172 18.26 -10.11 16.21
N GLN A 173 17.71 -10.56 15.08
CA GLN A 173 18.46 -11.21 14.01
C GLN A 173 19.14 -10.23 13.06
N PHE A 174 18.88 -8.95 13.19
CA PHE A 174 19.50 -7.90 12.37
C PHE A 174 20.26 -6.92 13.24
N GLU A 175 21.36 -6.44 12.71
CA GLU A 175 22.14 -5.34 13.25
C GLU A 175 21.88 -4.10 12.40
N VAL A 176 21.72 -2.94 13.02
CA VAL A 176 21.48 -1.66 12.32
C VAL A 176 22.55 -0.68 12.75
N ASP A 177 23.38 -0.26 11.82
CA ASP A 177 24.38 0.80 11.99
C ASP A 177 23.81 2.14 11.49
N GLU A 178 24.27 3.27 12.08
CA GLU A 178 23.79 4.62 11.76
C GLU A 178 24.73 5.39 10.85
#